data_48eebc1597564b4c2f87d98683401c15
#
_entry.id   48eebc1597564b4c2f87d98683401c15
#
_cell.length_a   1.000
_cell.length_b   1.000
_cell.length_c   1.000
_cell.angle_alpha   90.00
_cell.angle_beta   90.00
_cell.angle_gamma   90.00
#
_symmetry.space_group_name_H-M   'P 1'
#
loop_
_entity.id
_entity.type
_entity.pdbx_description
1 polymer ?
#
loop_
_entity_poly.entity_id
_entity_poly.type
_entity_poly.pdbx_seq_one_letter_code
_entity_poly.pdbx_strand_id
1 'polypeptide(L)'
;MALMTGEQYIESIRNMKMQVYMFGKKVENPVDDPILRPSLNSVRMTYDLAQKPEYQDLMTATSNLTGQQVNRFTHIHQSAQDLVKKVKMQRLLGQQTAACFQRCVGMDAFNAVYSTTYEIDQKYGTSYHENFKKFAAYVQEHDLTVDGAMTDPKGDRSKAPHEQEDPDLFLRVVERRPDGIVVRGAKAHQTGALNSHEIIIMPTISMGPEDKDYAVSFAVPMDAEGIFMIIGRQSCDTRKLEGSELDVGNAEFGGVEALVVFDDVFVPNDRIFMCGETEFAGMLVERFAGYHRQSYGGCKVGVGDVLIGAA
;
A
#
# COMPACT_ATOMS: atom_id res chain seq x y z
N MET A 1 -22.04 -0.26 6.99
CA MET A 1 -21.91 -1.61 6.39
C MET A 1 -21.13 -2.49 7.36
N ALA A 2 -21.29 -3.82 7.32
CA ALA A 2 -20.46 -4.71 8.12
C ALA A 2 -19.07 -4.79 7.51
N LEU A 3 -18.03 -4.80 8.36
CA LEU A 3 -16.65 -5.02 7.92
C LEU A 3 -16.51 -6.43 7.31
N MET A 4 -15.66 -6.59 6.32
CA MET A 4 -15.37 -7.90 5.73
C MET A 4 -14.79 -8.85 6.78
N THR A 5 -15.12 -10.13 6.66
CA THR A 5 -14.38 -11.20 7.35
C THR A 5 -13.10 -11.52 6.60
N GLY A 6 -12.15 -12.21 7.26
CA GLY A 6 -10.93 -12.65 6.58
C GLY A 6 -11.20 -13.58 5.39
N GLU A 7 -12.26 -14.39 5.44
CA GLU A 7 -12.67 -15.24 4.31
C GLU A 7 -13.18 -14.41 3.12
N GLN A 8 -14.02 -13.41 3.40
CA GLN A 8 -14.52 -12.49 2.37
C GLN A 8 -13.37 -11.71 1.73
N TYR A 9 -12.37 -11.29 2.53
CA TYR A 9 -11.16 -10.67 1.99
C TYR A 9 -10.39 -11.60 1.05
N ILE A 10 -10.13 -12.85 1.46
CA ILE A 10 -9.42 -13.82 0.59
C ILE A 10 -10.17 -14.02 -0.72
N GLU A 11 -11.51 -14.17 -0.65
CA GLU A 11 -12.33 -14.37 -1.85
C GLU A 11 -12.37 -13.12 -2.74
N SER A 12 -12.39 -11.92 -2.15
CA SER A 12 -12.34 -10.68 -2.93
C SER A 12 -11.03 -10.53 -3.72
N ILE A 13 -9.88 -10.89 -3.12
CA ILE A 13 -8.58 -10.89 -3.83
C ILE A 13 -8.55 -12.00 -4.90
N ARG A 14 -9.13 -13.20 -4.63
CA ARG A 14 -9.20 -14.30 -5.61
C ARG A 14 -9.98 -13.91 -6.86
N ASN A 15 -10.99 -13.07 -6.73
CA ASN A 15 -11.82 -12.62 -7.85
C ASN A 15 -11.16 -11.52 -8.71
N MET A 16 -10.06 -10.94 -8.26
CA MET A 16 -9.28 -9.97 -9.04
C MET A 16 -8.47 -10.66 -10.14
N LYS A 17 -8.33 -9.99 -11.28
CA LYS A 17 -7.60 -10.51 -12.44
C LYS A 17 -6.15 -10.01 -12.46
N MET A 18 -5.47 -10.10 -11.35
CA MET A 18 -4.09 -9.63 -11.21
C MET A 18 -3.14 -10.40 -12.13
N GLN A 19 -2.19 -9.69 -12.72
CA GLN A 19 -1.10 -10.28 -13.50
C GLN A 19 0.15 -10.40 -12.62
N VAL A 20 0.44 -11.61 -12.16
CA VAL A 20 1.53 -11.90 -11.22
C VAL A 20 2.54 -12.84 -11.87
N TYR A 21 3.82 -12.47 -11.79
CA TYR A 21 4.94 -13.26 -12.30
C TYR A 21 5.93 -13.58 -11.16
N MET A 22 6.41 -14.81 -11.11
CA MET A 22 7.39 -15.28 -10.14
C MET A 22 8.33 -16.29 -10.80
N PHE A 23 9.63 -16.16 -10.57
CA PHE A 23 10.67 -17.03 -11.18
C PHE A 23 10.55 -17.12 -12.72
N GLY A 24 10.22 -16.03 -13.39
CA GLY A 24 10.08 -15.93 -14.85
C GLY A 24 8.81 -16.58 -15.42
N LYS A 25 7.84 -16.95 -14.59
CA LYS A 25 6.58 -17.58 -14.99
C LYS A 25 5.39 -16.80 -14.45
N LYS A 26 4.29 -16.82 -15.19
CA LYS A 26 3.00 -16.32 -14.71
C LYS A 26 2.48 -17.26 -13.62
N VAL A 27 1.96 -16.69 -12.53
CA VAL A 27 1.29 -17.40 -11.45
C VAL A 27 -0.22 -17.36 -11.72
N GLU A 28 -0.81 -18.48 -12.06
CA GLU A 28 -2.22 -18.55 -12.45
C GLU A 28 -3.18 -18.36 -11.27
N ASN A 29 -2.81 -18.83 -10.09
CA ASN A 29 -3.60 -18.69 -8.86
C ASN A 29 -2.71 -18.18 -7.71
N PRO A 30 -2.44 -16.86 -7.64
CA PRO A 30 -1.54 -16.32 -6.63
C PRO A 30 -2.09 -16.46 -5.20
N VAL A 31 -3.40 -16.52 -5.01
CA VAL A 31 -4.03 -16.61 -3.68
C VAL A 31 -3.75 -17.95 -3.00
N ASP A 32 -3.67 -19.05 -3.77
CA ASP A 32 -3.46 -20.39 -3.23
C ASP A 32 -2.04 -20.92 -3.50
N ASP A 33 -1.17 -20.10 -4.10
CA ASP A 33 0.25 -20.46 -4.27
C ASP A 33 0.93 -20.60 -2.89
N PRO A 34 1.62 -21.70 -2.60
CA PRO A 34 2.18 -21.97 -1.28
C PRO A 34 3.27 -20.99 -0.83
N ILE A 35 3.94 -20.30 -1.76
CA ILE A 35 4.95 -19.27 -1.46
C ILE A 35 4.26 -17.94 -1.15
N LEU A 36 3.17 -17.64 -1.83
CA LEU A 36 2.47 -16.35 -1.73
C LEU A 36 1.40 -16.35 -0.63
N ARG A 37 0.77 -17.49 -0.36
CA ARG A 37 -0.32 -17.63 0.61
C ARG A 37 0.01 -17.09 2.02
N PRO A 38 1.20 -17.27 2.59
CA PRO A 38 1.54 -16.72 3.91
C PRO A 38 1.39 -15.19 4.00
N SER A 39 1.62 -14.47 2.91
CA SER A 39 1.43 -13.01 2.88
C SER A 39 -0.05 -12.61 2.92
N LEU A 40 -0.90 -13.33 2.20
CA LEU A 40 -2.36 -13.13 2.25
C LEU A 40 -2.92 -13.48 3.64
N ASN A 41 -2.40 -14.53 4.29
CA ASN A 41 -2.79 -14.87 5.66
C ASN A 41 -2.47 -13.75 6.65
N SER A 42 -1.35 -13.04 6.46
CA SER A 42 -0.97 -11.90 7.30
C SER A 42 -1.99 -10.75 7.20
N VAL A 43 -2.49 -10.48 6.00
CA VAL A 43 -3.54 -9.47 5.79
C VAL A 43 -4.90 -9.99 6.26
N ARG A 44 -5.26 -11.23 5.93
CA ARG A 44 -6.50 -11.90 6.39
C ARG A 44 -6.67 -11.78 7.89
N MET A 45 -5.62 -12.05 8.66
CA MET A 45 -5.65 -11.96 10.12
C MET A 45 -6.07 -10.58 10.62
N THR A 46 -5.75 -9.50 9.91
CA THR A 46 -6.19 -8.16 10.29
C THR A 46 -7.71 -7.98 10.20
N TYR A 47 -8.36 -8.65 9.25
CA TYR A 47 -9.81 -8.70 9.11
C TYR A 47 -10.45 -9.59 10.19
N ASP A 48 -9.87 -10.77 10.43
CA ASP A 48 -10.35 -11.69 11.46
C ASP A 48 -10.31 -11.06 12.86
N LEU A 49 -9.26 -10.29 13.19
CA LEU A 49 -9.17 -9.58 14.46
C LEU A 49 -10.19 -8.43 14.59
N ALA A 50 -10.52 -7.76 13.48
CA ALA A 50 -11.53 -6.69 13.48
C ALA A 50 -12.95 -7.21 13.81
N GLN A 51 -13.22 -8.51 13.63
CA GLN A 51 -14.49 -9.15 13.99
C GLN A 51 -14.57 -9.51 15.46
N LYS A 52 -13.44 -9.55 16.19
CA LYS A 52 -13.40 -9.98 17.59
C LYS A 52 -13.69 -8.80 18.52
N PRO A 53 -14.71 -8.89 19.41
CA PRO A 53 -15.09 -7.78 20.29
C PRO A 53 -13.95 -7.20 21.12
N GLU A 54 -13.04 -8.05 21.60
CA GLU A 54 -11.90 -7.66 22.43
C GLU A 54 -10.86 -6.80 21.69
N TYR A 55 -10.84 -6.83 20.35
CA TYR A 55 -9.89 -6.07 19.53
C TYR A 55 -10.53 -4.92 18.75
N GLN A 56 -11.87 -4.79 18.77
CA GLN A 56 -12.56 -3.78 17.97
C GLN A 56 -12.07 -2.35 18.23
N ASP A 57 -11.78 -2.00 19.48
CA ASP A 57 -11.29 -0.66 19.82
C ASP A 57 -9.93 -0.33 19.16
N LEU A 58 -9.09 -1.34 18.92
CA LEU A 58 -7.82 -1.18 18.22
C LEU A 58 -7.98 -1.32 16.70
N MET A 59 -8.76 -2.29 16.23
CA MET A 59 -8.84 -2.66 14.82
C MET A 59 -9.79 -1.76 14.03
N THR A 60 -10.68 -1.02 14.69
CA THR A 60 -11.68 -0.18 14.04
C THR A 60 -11.62 1.27 14.51
N ALA A 61 -12.26 2.16 13.74
CA ALA A 61 -12.45 3.56 14.07
C ALA A 61 -13.77 4.07 13.48
N THR A 62 -14.28 5.20 13.96
CA THR A 62 -15.37 5.92 13.29
C THR A 62 -14.79 6.85 12.23
N SER A 63 -15.21 6.71 11.00
CA SER A 63 -14.76 7.56 9.89
C SER A 63 -15.27 9.00 10.05
N ASN A 64 -14.39 9.96 9.87
CA ASN A 64 -14.74 11.37 9.77
C ASN A 64 -15.37 11.74 8.40
N LEU A 65 -15.26 10.85 7.40
CA LEU A 65 -15.81 11.06 6.06
C LEU A 65 -17.25 10.53 5.93
N THR A 66 -17.49 9.32 6.48
CA THR A 66 -18.77 8.62 6.30
C THR A 66 -19.60 8.51 7.58
N GLY A 67 -19.01 8.77 8.75
CA GLY A 67 -19.63 8.56 10.06
C GLY A 67 -19.83 7.10 10.45
N GLN A 68 -19.38 6.16 9.60
CA GLN A 68 -19.52 4.71 9.81
C GLN A 68 -18.30 4.13 10.55
N GLN A 69 -18.50 2.96 11.16
CA GLN A 69 -17.38 2.17 11.65
C GLN A 69 -16.61 1.59 10.46
N VAL A 70 -15.31 1.82 10.44
CA VAL A 70 -14.39 1.38 9.38
C VAL A 70 -13.20 0.64 9.98
N ASN A 71 -12.51 -0.14 9.16
CA ASN A 71 -11.23 -0.73 9.51
C ASN A 71 -10.21 0.39 9.76
N ARG A 72 -9.45 0.33 10.87
CA ARG A 72 -8.49 1.38 11.22
C ARG A 72 -7.42 1.63 10.16
N PHE A 73 -7.14 0.66 9.32
CA PHE A 73 -6.19 0.85 8.21
C PHE A 73 -6.66 1.86 7.15
N THR A 74 -7.95 2.17 7.10
CA THR A 74 -8.53 3.15 6.16
C THR A 74 -8.98 4.44 6.86
N HIS A 75 -8.72 4.57 8.17
CA HIS A 75 -9.10 5.74 8.95
C HIS A 75 -8.15 6.91 8.72
N ILE A 76 -8.71 8.11 8.50
CA ILE A 76 -7.96 9.37 8.52
C ILE A 76 -7.79 9.81 9.97
N HIS A 77 -6.56 9.87 10.46
CA HIS A 77 -6.25 10.23 11.84
C HIS A 77 -6.73 11.65 12.17
N GLN A 78 -7.50 11.80 13.23
CA GLN A 78 -8.09 13.06 13.68
C GLN A 78 -7.48 13.55 15.00
N SER A 79 -6.73 12.69 15.70
CA SER A 79 -6.25 12.99 17.05
C SER A 79 -4.95 12.25 17.37
N ALA A 80 -4.24 12.70 18.40
CA ALA A 80 -3.11 11.97 18.97
C ALA A 80 -3.51 10.57 19.46
N GLN A 81 -4.77 10.40 19.91
CA GLN A 81 -5.27 9.10 20.35
C GLN A 81 -5.37 8.09 19.19
N ASP A 82 -5.69 8.54 17.97
CA ASP A 82 -5.66 7.67 16.78
C ASP A 82 -4.25 7.14 16.51
N LEU A 83 -3.24 8.00 16.66
CA LEU A 83 -1.83 7.59 16.50
C LEU A 83 -1.40 6.61 17.60
N VAL A 84 -1.83 6.79 18.83
CA VAL A 84 -1.59 5.84 19.92
C VAL A 84 -2.24 4.49 19.62
N LYS A 85 -3.51 4.50 19.20
CA LYS A 85 -4.23 3.26 18.85
C LYS A 85 -3.61 2.57 17.62
N LYS A 86 -3.15 3.33 16.62
CA LYS A 86 -2.40 2.83 15.48
C LYS A 86 -1.18 2.01 15.93
N VAL A 87 -0.32 2.58 16.78
CA VAL A 87 0.91 1.91 17.25
C VAL A 87 0.57 0.66 18.06
N LYS A 88 -0.44 0.73 18.95
CA LYS A 88 -0.89 -0.44 19.73
C LYS A 88 -1.46 -1.54 18.85
N MET A 89 -2.28 -1.20 17.84
CA MET A 89 -2.78 -2.14 16.84
C MET A 89 -1.63 -2.84 16.11
N GLN A 90 -0.66 -2.08 15.64
CA GLN A 90 0.48 -2.63 14.91
C GLN A 90 1.37 -3.52 15.76
N ARG A 91 1.54 -3.20 17.06
CA ARG A 91 2.23 -4.08 18.02
C ARG A 91 1.49 -5.41 18.19
N LEU A 92 0.17 -5.36 18.40
CA LEU A 92 -0.68 -6.55 18.47
C LEU A 92 -0.50 -7.43 17.20
N LEU A 93 -0.57 -6.84 16.03
CA LEU A 93 -0.42 -7.56 14.76
C LEU A 93 0.96 -8.18 14.60
N GLY A 94 2.02 -7.46 14.98
CA GLY A 94 3.38 -8.01 15.01
C GLY A 94 3.53 -9.21 15.95
N GLN A 95 2.89 -9.16 17.12
CA GLN A 95 2.84 -10.27 18.07
C GLN A 95 2.09 -11.49 17.52
N GLN A 96 0.99 -11.26 16.78
CA GLN A 96 0.17 -12.34 16.23
C GLN A 96 0.81 -13.04 15.03
N THR A 97 1.59 -12.31 14.23
CA THR A 97 2.15 -12.85 12.99
C THR A 97 3.63 -13.22 13.10
N ALA A 98 4.37 -12.63 14.02
CA ALA A 98 5.84 -12.62 14.01
C ALA A 98 6.43 -12.20 12.63
N ALA A 99 5.66 -11.51 11.80
CA ALA A 99 5.97 -11.13 10.43
C ALA A 99 5.39 -9.74 10.09
N CYS A 100 5.58 -9.29 8.86
CA CYS A 100 4.95 -8.09 8.34
C CYS A 100 3.49 -8.39 7.94
N PHE A 101 2.53 -7.65 8.48
CA PHE A 101 1.11 -7.76 8.13
C PHE A 101 0.70 -6.90 6.92
N GLN A 102 1.62 -6.21 6.29
CA GLN A 102 1.58 -5.58 4.96
C GLN A 102 0.51 -4.52 4.69
N ARG A 103 -0.23 -4.03 5.67
CA ARG A 103 -1.28 -2.99 5.49
C ARG A 103 -0.85 -1.59 5.93
N CYS A 104 0.31 -1.44 6.61
CA CYS A 104 0.74 -0.15 7.15
C CYS A 104 1.08 0.87 6.06
N VAL A 105 1.64 0.43 4.94
CA VAL A 105 2.02 1.32 3.83
C VAL A 105 0.81 2.05 3.25
N GLY A 106 -0.31 1.35 3.02
CA GLY A 106 -1.55 1.95 2.54
C GLY A 106 -2.17 2.93 3.55
N MET A 107 -2.22 2.56 4.84
CA MET A 107 -2.70 3.46 5.89
C MET A 107 -1.88 4.75 5.96
N ASP A 108 -0.55 4.65 5.83
CA ASP A 108 0.35 5.78 5.92
C ASP A 108 0.23 6.67 4.66
N ALA A 109 0.07 6.06 3.47
CA ALA A 109 -0.23 6.77 2.22
C ALA A 109 -1.57 7.51 2.30
N PHE A 110 -2.61 6.87 2.84
CA PHE A 110 -3.93 7.45 3.03
C PHE A 110 -3.87 8.78 3.79
N ASN A 111 -3.15 8.80 4.90
CA ASN A 111 -3.02 9.97 5.75
C ASN A 111 -2.10 11.06 5.14
N ALA A 112 -1.05 10.65 4.45
CA ALA A 112 -0.13 11.57 3.78
C ALA A 112 -0.81 12.28 2.60
N VAL A 113 -1.50 11.53 1.73
CA VAL A 113 -2.20 12.09 0.57
C VAL A 113 -3.36 12.98 1.00
N TYR A 114 -4.15 12.57 2.01
CA TYR A 114 -5.24 13.40 2.53
C TYR A 114 -4.80 14.80 2.92
N SER A 115 -3.72 14.91 3.70
CA SER A 115 -3.23 16.21 4.15
C SER A 115 -2.52 17.01 3.05
N THR A 116 -1.83 16.33 2.12
CA THR A 116 -1.09 17.00 1.05
C THR A 116 -2.05 17.55 -0.01
N THR A 117 -3.05 16.80 -0.42
CA THR A 117 -4.05 17.26 -1.40
C THR A 117 -4.81 18.49 -0.93
N TYR A 118 -5.11 18.59 0.37
CA TYR A 118 -5.73 19.79 0.94
C TYR A 118 -4.88 21.04 0.68
N GLU A 119 -3.58 20.97 0.91
CA GLU A 119 -2.69 22.12 0.71
C GLU A 119 -2.46 22.43 -0.78
N ILE A 120 -2.43 21.41 -1.65
CA ILE A 120 -2.36 21.62 -3.09
C ILE A 120 -3.59 22.42 -3.57
N ASP A 121 -4.80 21.99 -3.17
CA ASP A 121 -6.03 22.66 -3.55
C ASP A 121 -6.09 24.12 -3.05
N GLN A 122 -5.60 24.38 -1.81
CA GLN A 122 -5.52 25.74 -1.29
C GLN A 122 -4.59 26.65 -2.11
N LYS A 123 -3.51 26.09 -2.67
CA LYS A 123 -2.54 26.86 -3.44
C LYS A 123 -2.92 27.01 -4.91
N TYR A 124 -3.44 25.95 -5.53
CA TYR A 124 -3.66 25.90 -6.97
C TYR A 124 -5.13 25.92 -7.40
N GLY A 125 -6.06 25.79 -6.44
CA GLY A 125 -7.51 25.74 -6.76
C GLY A 125 -7.90 24.46 -7.51
N THR A 126 -7.14 23.36 -7.32
CA THR A 126 -7.44 22.04 -7.87
C THR A 126 -8.60 21.36 -7.11
N SER A 127 -8.95 20.14 -7.50
CA SER A 127 -9.99 19.33 -6.83
C SER A 127 -9.42 18.01 -6.31
N TYR A 128 -8.12 17.92 -6.09
CA TYR A 128 -7.46 16.67 -5.69
C TYR A 128 -7.88 16.18 -4.31
N HIS A 129 -8.13 17.09 -3.38
CA HIS A 129 -8.62 16.73 -2.05
C HIS A 129 -10.03 16.14 -2.08
N GLU A 130 -10.91 16.70 -2.92
CA GLU A 130 -12.24 16.14 -3.13
C GLU A 130 -12.19 14.76 -3.81
N ASN A 131 -11.33 14.59 -4.82
CA ASN A 131 -11.08 13.31 -5.46
C ASN A 131 -10.61 12.28 -4.43
N PHE A 132 -9.64 12.66 -3.60
CA PHE A 132 -9.13 11.76 -2.57
C PHE A 132 -10.20 11.40 -1.52
N LYS A 133 -11.05 12.35 -1.09
CA LYS A 133 -12.14 12.04 -0.15
C LYS A 133 -13.15 11.05 -0.73
N LYS A 134 -13.51 11.19 -2.02
CA LYS A 134 -14.38 10.23 -2.72
C LYS A 134 -13.74 8.84 -2.78
N PHE A 135 -12.47 8.77 -3.16
CA PHE A 135 -11.71 7.53 -3.15
C PHE A 135 -11.64 6.90 -1.76
N ALA A 136 -11.36 7.71 -0.73
CA ALA A 136 -11.27 7.25 0.65
C ALA A 136 -12.62 6.71 1.16
N ALA A 137 -13.72 7.39 0.86
CA ALA A 137 -15.07 6.93 1.20
C ALA A 137 -15.38 5.59 0.50
N TYR A 138 -15.08 5.47 -0.79
CA TYR A 138 -15.22 4.23 -1.55
C TYR A 138 -14.45 3.06 -0.91
N VAL A 139 -13.17 3.27 -0.57
CA VAL A 139 -12.33 2.27 0.10
C VAL A 139 -12.92 1.86 1.45
N GLN A 140 -13.41 2.82 2.24
CA GLN A 140 -14.02 2.57 3.54
C GLN A 140 -15.35 1.83 3.43
N GLU A 141 -16.19 2.19 2.47
CA GLU A 141 -17.50 1.57 2.24
C GLU A 141 -17.39 0.11 1.82
N HIS A 142 -16.33 -0.24 1.09
CA HIS A 142 -16.08 -1.60 0.61
C HIS A 142 -15.07 -2.36 1.46
N ASP A 143 -14.55 -1.75 2.54
CA ASP A 143 -13.51 -2.30 3.44
C ASP A 143 -12.29 -2.85 2.68
N LEU A 144 -11.80 -2.12 1.67
CA LEU A 144 -10.72 -2.55 0.80
C LEU A 144 -9.35 -2.45 1.48
N THR A 145 -8.44 -3.33 1.10
CA THR A 145 -7.01 -3.17 1.39
C THR A 145 -6.37 -2.29 0.30
N VAL A 146 -5.58 -1.31 0.75
CA VAL A 146 -4.85 -0.38 -0.13
C VAL A 146 -3.36 -0.58 0.08
N ASP A 147 -2.58 -0.61 -0.99
CA ASP A 147 -1.12 -0.46 -0.96
C ASP A 147 -0.70 1.00 -1.13
N GLY A 148 0.50 1.35 -0.66
CA GLY A 148 1.08 2.68 -0.80
C GLY A 148 2.45 2.60 -1.48
N ALA A 149 2.52 2.96 -2.74
CA ALA A 149 3.69 2.81 -3.57
C ALA A 149 4.45 4.14 -3.73
N MET A 150 5.53 4.28 -2.98
CA MET A 150 6.40 5.45 -3.06
C MET A 150 7.67 5.18 -3.87
N THR A 151 8.39 4.10 -3.57
CA THR A 151 9.75 3.86 -4.07
C THR A 151 9.77 3.50 -5.56
N ASP A 152 10.50 4.26 -6.35
CA ASP A 152 10.83 3.90 -7.73
C ASP A 152 12.07 2.97 -7.80
N PRO A 153 12.26 2.23 -8.90
CA PRO A 153 13.52 1.51 -9.15
C PRO A 153 14.72 2.45 -9.06
N LYS A 154 15.83 1.93 -8.58
CA LYS A 154 17.03 2.75 -8.38
C LYS A 154 17.84 2.86 -9.66
N GLY A 155 17.80 4.02 -10.26
CA GLY A 155 18.70 4.42 -11.32
C GLY A 155 20.00 5.03 -10.80
N ASP A 156 20.55 5.96 -11.56
CA ASP A 156 21.66 6.80 -11.12
C ASP A 156 21.17 7.81 -10.07
N ARG A 157 21.58 7.61 -8.82
CA ARG A 157 21.16 8.43 -7.69
C ARG A 157 21.70 9.86 -7.69
N SER A 158 22.67 10.15 -8.56
CA SER A 158 23.20 11.51 -8.76
C SER A 158 22.36 12.36 -9.69
N LYS A 159 21.38 11.73 -10.37
CA LYS A 159 20.53 12.34 -11.41
C LYS A 159 19.10 12.52 -10.93
N ALA A 160 18.45 13.59 -11.39
CA ALA A 160 17.02 13.81 -11.26
C ALA A 160 16.21 12.78 -12.08
N PRO A 161 14.90 12.60 -11.83
CA PRO A 161 14.06 11.69 -12.63
C PRO A 161 14.12 11.93 -14.13
N HIS A 162 14.06 13.19 -14.59
CA HIS A 162 14.12 13.54 -16.02
C HIS A 162 15.49 13.33 -16.67
N GLU A 163 16.56 13.18 -15.86
CA GLU A 163 17.94 12.98 -16.33
C GLU A 163 18.35 11.51 -16.43
N GLN A 164 17.47 10.58 -15.99
CA GLN A 164 17.77 9.15 -16.06
C GLN A 164 17.92 8.70 -17.52
N GLU A 165 18.81 7.76 -17.79
CA GLU A 165 19.05 7.21 -19.13
C GLU A 165 17.78 6.55 -19.72
N ASP A 166 17.04 5.83 -18.86
CA ASP A 166 15.73 5.31 -19.18
C ASP A 166 14.65 6.22 -18.51
N PRO A 167 13.89 6.98 -19.32
CA PRO A 167 12.86 7.86 -18.78
C PRO A 167 11.71 7.13 -18.09
N ASP A 168 11.52 5.84 -18.37
CA ASP A 168 10.45 5.01 -17.79
C ASP A 168 10.91 4.27 -16.51
N LEU A 169 12.14 4.52 -16.07
CA LEU A 169 12.65 3.96 -14.82
C LEU A 169 11.84 4.43 -13.60
N PHE A 170 11.57 5.74 -13.52
CA PHE A 170 10.64 6.32 -12.56
C PHE A 170 9.25 6.39 -13.20
N LEU A 171 8.22 6.15 -12.39
CA LEU A 171 6.85 6.25 -12.88
C LEU A 171 6.51 7.70 -13.25
N ARG A 172 6.00 7.90 -14.47
CA ARG A 172 5.68 9.22 -15.02
C ARG A 172 4.40 9.24 -15.84
N VAL A 173 3.89 10.44 -16.07
CA VAL A 173 2.83 10.72 -17.04
C VAL A 173 3.44 10.70 -18.43
N VAL A 174 2.91 9.86 -19.34
CA VAL A 174 3.32 9.79 -20.75
C VAL A 174 2.33 10.44 -21.69
N GLU A 175 1.07 10.56 -21.28
CA GLU A 175 0.03 11.23 -22.07
C GLU A 175 -0.97 11.91 -21.13
N ARG A 176 -1.45 13.09 -21.53
CA ARG A 176 -2.54 13.82 -20.86
C ARG A 176 -3.76 13.84 -21.77
N ARG A 177 -4.90 13.37 -21.27
CA ARG A 177 -6.19 13.32 -21.99
C ARG A 177 -7.24 14.18 -21.29
N PRO A 178 -8.34 14.54 -21.96
CA PRO A 178 -9.42 15.31 -21.31
C PRO A 178 -10.05 14.57 -20.11
N ASP A 179 -10.07 13.25 -20.13
CA ASP A 179 -10.70 12.36 -19.15
C ASP A 179 -9.71 11.75 -18.13
N GLY A 180 -8.40 11.98 -18.30
CA GLY A 180 -7.39 11.43 -17.40
C GLY A 180 -5.97 11.55 -17.91
N ILE A 181 -5.09 10.72 -17.36
CA ILE A 181 -3.69 10.60 -17.76
C ILE A 181 -3.34 9.15 -18.09
N VAL A 182 -2.32 8.95 -18.88
CA VAL A 182 -1.68 7.64 -19.08
C VAL A 182 -0.32 7.69 -18.40
N VAL A 183 0.00 6.65 -17.62
CA VAL A 183 1.24 6.56 -16.86
C VAL A 183 2.03 5.33 -17.27
N ARG A 184 3.38 5.45 -17.22
CA ARG A 184 4.32 4.38 -17.49
C ARG A 184 5.48 4.43 -16.51
N GLY A 185 6.08 3.26 -16.23
CA GLY A 185 7.21 3.11 -15.34
C GLY A 185 7.02 2.00 -14.33
N ALA A 186 7.73 2.06 -13.20
CA ALA A 186 7.62 1.02 -12.20
C ALA A 186 7.73 1.56 -10.77
N LYS A 187 7.19 0.79 -9.82
CA LYS A 187 7.38 1.00 -8.38
C LYS A 187 8.02 -0.24 -7.77
N ALA A 188 9.14 -0.07 -7.08
CA ALA A 188 9.96 -1.14 -6.52
C ALA A 188 9.67 -1.38 -5.03
N HIS A 189 9.91 -2.62 -4.59
CA HIS A 189 9.75 -3.03 -3.19
C HIS A 189 8.35 -2.75 -2.62
N GLN A 190 7.31 -2.99 -3.45
CA GLN A 190 5.94 -2.74 -3.01
C GLN A 190 5.48 -3.88 -2.11
N THR A 191 5.54 -3.60 -0.80
CA THR A 191 5.16 -4.53 0.26
C THR A 191 3.65 -4.58 0.39
N GLY A 192 3.04 -5.71 0.03
CA GLY A 192 1.59 -5.87 0.12
C GLY A 192 0.83 -5.59 -1.17
N ALA A 193 1.51 -5.27 -2.27
CA ALA A 193 0.86 -5.04 -3.57
C ALA A 193 -0.05 -6.22 -3.97
N LEU A 194 0.45 -7.46 -3.89
CA LEU A 194 -0.32 -8.68 -4.17
C LEU A 194 -1.58 -8.82 -3.30
N ASN A 195 -1.57 -8.24 -2.11
CA ASN A 195 -2.61 -8.41 -1.10
C ASN A 195 -3.64 -7.27 -1.09
N SER A 196 -3.53 -6.35 -2.04
CA SER A 196 -4.30 -5.11 -2.05
C SER A 196 -5.27 -5.06 -3.22
N HIS A 197 -6.41 -4.39 -3.01
CA HIS A 197 -7.40 -4.13 -4.04
C HIS A 197 -7.02 -2.90 -4.87
N GLU A 198 -6.46 -1.89 -4.20
CA GLU A 198 -6.10 -0.59 -4.77
C GLU A 198 -4.64 -0.28 -4.42
N ILE A 199 -4.00 0.50 -5.27
CA ILE A 199 -2.65 1.02 -5.03
C ILE A 199 -2.66 2.55 -5.14
N ILE A 200 -2.10 3.23 -4.12
CA ILE A 200 -1.85 4.68 -4.15
C ILE A 200 -0.41 4.91 -4.56
N ILE A 201 -0.22 5.65 -5.64
CA ILE A 201 1.08 6.05 -6.14
C ILE A 201 1.48 7.39 -5.55
N MET A 202 2.74 7.48 -5.15
CA MET A 202 3.37 8.70 -4.63
C MET A 202 4.77 8.87 -5.25
N PRO A 203 5.29 10.11 -5.36
CA PRO A 203 6.68 10.32 -5.76
C PRO A 203 7.67 9.78 -4.72
N THR A 204 8.89 9.47 -5.16
CA THR A 204 9.96 8.92 -4.31
C THR A 204 10.81 10.00 -3.65
N ILE A 205 10.98 11.15 -4.29
CA ILE A 205 11.94 12.21 -3.90
C ILE A 205 11.33 13.59 -4.10
N SER A 206 12.02 14.62 -3.59
CA SER A 206 11.77 16.01 -3.96
C SER A 206 12.10 16.21 -5.45
N MET A 207 11.33 17.03 -6.13
CA MET A 207 11.37 17.23 -7.57
C MET A 207 11.51 18.69 -7.95
N GLY A 208 12.23 18.96 -9.04
CA GLY A 208 12.33 20.26 -9.66
C GLY A 208 11.28 20.48 -10.75
N PRO A 209 11.19 21.72 -11.32
CA PRO A 209 10.20 22.03 -12.37
C PRO A 209 10.31 21.14 -13.61
N GLU A 210 11.50 20.65 -13.91
CA GLU A 210 11.76 19.74 -15.06
C GLU A 210 11.19 18.34 -14.84
N ASP A 211 10.93 17.94 -13.58
CA ASP A 211 10.37 16.64 -13.20
C ASP A 211 8.83 16.64 -13.20
N LYS A 212 8.20 17.58 -13.86
CA LYS A 212 6.73 17.79 -13.81
C LYS A 212 5.92 16.53 -14.11
N ASP A 213 6.37 15.70 -15.04
CA ASP A 213 5.66 14.48 -15.42
C ASP A 213 5.87 13.33 -14.43
N TYR A 214 6.86 13.42 -13.54
CA TYR A 214 7.14 12.48 -12.47
C TYR A 214 6.46 12.87 -11.15
N ALA A 215 6.08 14.13 -11.00
CA ALA A 215 5.36 14.64 -9.83
C ALA A 215 3.89 14.25 -9.88
N VAL A 216 3.60 12.96 -9.69
CA VAL A 216 2.25 12.40 -9.83
C VAL A 216 1.85 11.56 -8.63
N SER A 217 0.59 11.70 -8.18
CA SER A 217 -0.05 10.86 -7.18
C SER A 217 -1.47 10.52 -7.62
N PHE A 218 -1.84 9.25 -7.54
CA PHE A 218 -3.13 8.75 -7.98
C PHE A 218 -3.44 7.39 -7.33
N ALA A 219 -4.65 6.86 -7.54
CA ALA A 219 -4.99 5.49 -7.18
C ALA A 219 -5.62 4.74 -8.34
N VAL A 220 -5.29 3.46 -8.46
CA VAL A 220 -5.88 2.52 -9.44
C VAL A 220 -6.08 1.15 -8.81
N PRO A 221 -7.04 0.33 -9.30
CA PRO A 221 -7.15 -1.07 -8.92
C PRO A 221 -5.88 -1.86 -9.28
N MET A 222 -5.50 -2.83 -8.44
CA MET A 222 -4.31 -3.65 -8.68
C MET A 222 -4.44 -4.57 -9.90
N ASP A 223 -5.65 -4.78 -10.41
CA ASP A 223 -5.93 -5.53 -11.64
C ASP A 223 -6.28 -4.62 -12.83
N ALA A 224 -5.97 -3.31 -12.76
CA ALA A 224 -6.14 -2.42 -13.89
C ALA A 224 -5.31 -2.89 -15.10
N GLU A 225 -5.84 -2.65 -16.30
CA GLU A 225 -5.13 -2.98 -17.55
C GLU A 225 -3.78 -2.26 -17.61
N GLY A 226 -2.73 -2.99 -17.98
CA GLY A 226 -1.36 -2.49 -18.02
C GLY A 226 -0.58 -2.63 -16.69
N ILE A 227 -1.22 -3.07 -15.60
CA ILE A 227 -0.50 -3.36 -14.35
C ILE A 227 -0.10 -4.83 -14.30
N PHE A 228 1.18 -5.07 -13.99
CA PHE A 228 1.64 -6.41 -13.64
C PHE A 228 2.70 -6.37 -12.54
N MET A 229 2.74 -7.44 -11.75
CA MET A 229 3.63 -7.59 -10.61
C MET A 229 4.68 -8.65 -10.89
N ILE A 230 5.92 -8.31 -10.61
CA ILE A 230 7.03 -9.27 -10.59
C ILE A 230 7.40 -9.48 -9.13
N ILE A 231 7.11 -10.68 -8.62
CA ILE A 231 7.46 -11.05 -7.26
C ILE A 231 8.98 -11.22 -7.18
N GLY A 232 9.59 -10.38 -6.36
CA GLY A 232 11.00 -10.44 -6.08
C GLY A 232 11.24 -11.33 -4.86
N ARG A 233 11.72 -10.69 -3.79
CA ARG A 233 11.94 -11.35 -2.52
C ARG A 233 10.63 -11.41 -1.73
N GLN A 234 10.33 -12.59 -1.21
CA GLN A 234 9.34 -12.77 -0.15
C GLN A 234 10.05 -12.90 1.21
N SER A 235 9.38 -12.48 2.26
CA SER A 235 9.83 -12.68 3.64
C SER A 235 9.12 -13.83 4.33
N CYS A 236 8.26 -14.56 3.63
CA CYS A 236 7.74 -15.83 4.12
C CYS A 236 8.84 -16.90 4.03
N ASP A 237 8.83 -17.80 4.99
CA ASP A 237 9.82 -18.84 5.09
C ASP A 237 9.42 -20.06 4.23
N THR A 238 10.23 -20.37 3.25
CA THR A 238 10.00 -21.50 2.35
C THR A 238 10.60 -22.81 2.83
N ARG A 239 11.27 -22.85 3.97
CA ARG A 239 11.92 -24.07 4.51
C ARG A 239 10.95 -25.24 4.70
N LYS A 240 9.70 -24.95 5.00
CA LYS A 240 8.64 -25.96 5.02
C LYS A 240 8.51 -26.71 3.68
N LEU A 241 8.74 -26.06 2.55
CA LEU A 241 8.67 -26.65 1.21
C LEU A 241 9.91 -27.51 0.88
N GLU A 242 11.00 -27.36 1.65
CA GLU A 242 12.22 -28.13 1.55
C GLU A 242 12.13 -29.48 2.28
N GLY A 243 11.00 -29.74 2.98
CA GLY A 243 10.76 -31.01 3.66
C GLY A 243 11.49 -31.20 5.00
N SER A 244 12.04 -30.14 5.58
CA SER A 244 12.62 -30.19 6.93
C SER A 244 11.52 -30.29 7.99
N GLU A 245 11.64 -31.23 8.91
CA GLU A 245 10.79 -31.36 10.09
C GLU A 245 11.30 -30.52 11.27
N LEU A 246 12.57 -30.15 11.27
CA LEU A 246 13.22 -29.46 12.38
C LEU A 246 13.19 -27.95 12.26
N ASP A 247 13.18 -27.43 11.04
CA ASP A 247 13.24 -26.01 10.76
C ASP A 247 12.19 -25.63 9.70
N VAL A 248 10.97 -25.47 10.16
CA VAL A 248 9.82 -25.13 9.30
C VAL A 248 9.63 -23.63 9.14
N GLY A 249 10.31 -22.80 9.94
CA GLY A 249 10.18 -21.36 9.95
C GLY A 249 8.77 -20.87 10.21
N ASN A 250 8.45 -19.63 9.81
CA ASN A 250 7.10 -19.09 9.84
C ASN A 250 6.38 -19.43 8.51
N ALA A 251 5.77 -20.61 8.47
CA ALA A 251 5.08 -21.09 7.27
C ALA A 251 3.62 -20.58 7.14
N GLU A 252 3.08 -19.96 8.18
CA GLU A 252 1.69 -19.48 8.20
C GLU A 252 1.59 -18.01 7.78
N PHE A 253 2.54 -17.18 8.24
CA PHE A 253 2.55 -15.75 7.99
C PHE A 253 3.86 -15.32 7.32
N GLY A 254 3.78 -14.32 6.47
CA GLY A 254 4.94 -13.77 5.79
C GLY A 254 4.65 -12.44 5.12
N GLY A 255 5.61 -11.95 4.36
CA GLY A 255 5.47 -10.76 3.55
C GLY A 255 5.97 -11.00 2.13
N VAL A 256 5.35 -10.36 1.16
CA VAL A 256 5.73 -10.40 -0.24
C VAL A 256 6.02 -8.98 -0.71
N GLU A 257 7.10 -8.82 -1.47
CA GLU A 257 7.46 -7.58 -2.13
C GLU A 257 7.46 -7.79 -3.65
N ALA A 258 6.85 -6.85 -4.35
CA ALA A 258 6.78 -6.87 -5.80
C ALA A 258 7.45 -5.64 -6.42
N LEU A 259 7.98 -5.81 -7.62
CA LEU A 259 8.10 -4.74 -8.59
C LEU A 259 6.75 -4.63 -9.28
N VAL A 260 6.09 -3.49 -9.16
CA VAL A 260 4.83 -3.19 -9.86
C VAL A 260 5.14 -2.37 -11.08
N VAL A 261 4.83 -2.89 -12.25
CA VAL A 261 5.09 -2.24 -13.55
C VAL A 261 3.78 -1.69 -14.09
N PHE A 262 3.87 -0.49 -14.63
CA PHE A 262 2.80 0.26 -15.27
C PHE A 262 3.14 0.39 -16.77
N ASP A 263 2.42 -0.31 -17.61
CA ASP A 263 2.57 -0.30 -19.06
C ASP A 263 1.37 0.40 -19.70
N ASP A 264 1.50 1.73 -19.86
CA ASP A 264 0.47 2.62 -20.40
C ASP A 264 -0.89 2.54 -19.65
N VAL A 265 -0.83 2.60 -18.33
CA VAL A 265 -2.01 2.51 -17.46
C VAL A 265 -2.80 3.82 -17.52
N PHE A 266 -4.09 3.73 -17.87
CA PHE A 266 -4.99 4.87 -17.81
C PHE A 266 -5.46 5.15 -16.39
N VAL A 267 -5.39 6.43 -15.98
CA VAL A 267 -5.85 6.94 -14.69
C VAL A 267 -6.89 8.03 -14.93
N PRO A 268 -8.17 7.82 -14.56
CA PRO A 268 -9.21 8.82 -14.75
C PRO A 268 -9.01 10.03 -13.82
N ASN A 269 -9.52 11.19 -14.23
CA ASN A 269 -9.33 12.46 -13.52
C ASN A 269 -9.74 12.42 -12.05
N ASP A 270 -10.80 11.70 -11.70
CA ASP A 270 -11.32 11.58 -10.33
C ASP A 270 -10.46 10.68 -9.41
N ARG A 271 -9.46 9.99 -9.98
CA ARG A 271 -8.47 9.18 -9.27
C ARG A 271 -7.09 9.85 -9.16
N ILE A 272 -6.95 11.09 -9.65
CA ILE A 272 -5.70 11.87 -9.58
C ILE A 272 -5.71 12.74 -8.33
N PHE A 273 -4.60 12.74 -7.60
CA PHE A 273 -4.40 13.44 -6.33
C PHE A 273 -3.25 14.47 -6.38
N MET A 274 -2.40 14.40 -7.39
CA MET A 274 -1.35 15.38 -7.75
C MET A 274 -0.91 15.10 -9.18
N CYS A 275 -0.68 16.14 -10.00
CA CYS A 275 -0.23 15.94 -11.39
C CYS A 275 0.57 17.12 -11.93
N GLY A 276 1.79 17.28 -11.43
CA GLY A 276 2.74 18.29 -11.90
C GLY A 276 3.11 19.37 -10.87
N GLU A 277 2.56 19.30 -9.66
CA GLU A 277 2.86 20.23 -8.56
C GLU A 277 4.15 19.79 -7.85
N THR A 278 5.31 19.99 -8.51
CA THR A 278 6.62 19.44 -8.14
C THR A 278 7.07 19.82 -6.73
N GLU A 279 6.74 21.01 -6.24
CA GLU A 279 7.08 21.46 -4.89
C GLU A 279 6.38 20.66 -3.77
N PHE A 280 5.25 19.98 -4.09
CA PHE A 280 4.55 19.12 -3.15
C PHE A 280 5.07 17.68 -3.14
N ALA A 281 5.89 17.28 -4.11
CA ALA A 281 6.47 15.94 -4.15
C ALA A 281 7.28 15.64 -2.88
N GLY A 282 8.20 16.54 -2.49
CA GLY A 282 8.99 16.41 -1.27
C GLY A 282 8.14 16.39 0.01
N MET A 283 7.10 17.22 0.08
CA MET A 283 6.17 17.27 1.21
C MET A 283 5.41 15.94 1.37
N LEU A 284 4.93 15.38 0.27
CA LEU A 284 4.22 14.09 0.29
C LEU A 284 5.14 12.96 0.77
N VAL A 285 6.39 12.92 0.28
CA VAL A 285 7.42 11.97 0.73
C VAL A 285 7.68 12.10 2.23
N GLU A 286 7.85 13.32 2.73
CA GLU A 286 8.13 13.58 4.14
C GLU A 286 6.97 13.14 5.04
N ARG A 287 5.74 13.47 4.68
CA ARG A 287 4.53 13.08 5.42
C ARG A 287 4.35 11.57 5.46
N PHE A 288 4.47 10.92 4.31
CA PHE A 288 4.43 9.46 4.25
C PHE A 288 5.52 8.84 5.13
N ALA A 289 6.77 9.31 5.00
CA ALA A 289 7.88 8.81 5.80
C ALA A 289 7.66 9.02 7.31
N GLY A 290 7.08 10.16 7.72
CA GLY A 290 6.73 10.44 9.11
C GLY A 290 5.73 9.43 9.68
N TYR A 291 4.61 9.18 8.98
CA TYR A 291 3.61 8.18 9.36
C TYR A 291 4.20 6.76 9.34
N HIS A 292 5.00 6.43 8.33
CA HIS A 292 5.55 5.10 8.17
C HIS A 292 6.63 4.76 9.21
N ARG A 293 7.47 5.72 9.60
CA ARG A 293 8.41 5.54 10.72
C ARG A 293 7.71 5.28 12.03
N GLN A 294 6.58 5.95 12.28
CA GLN A 294 5.75 5.67 13.45
C GLN A 294 5.18 4.24 13.39
N SER A 295 4.76 3.76 12.22
CA SER A 295 4.32 2.38 12.00
C SER A 295 5.39 1.36 12.37
N TYR A 296 6.66 1.62 12.06
CA TYR A 296 7.77 0.78 12.51
C TYR A 296 7.86 0.67 14.02
N GLY A 297 7.61 1.76 14.76
CA GLY A 297 7.57 1.76 16.22
C GLY A 297 6.53 0.81 16.81
N GLY A 298 5.46 0.52 16.08
CA GLY A 298 4.46 -0.48 16.46
C GLY A 298 4.86 -1.89 16.03
N CYS A 299 4.93 -2.13 14.72
CA CYS A 299 5.08 -3.48 14.16
C CYS A 299 6.40 -4.17 14.56
N LYS A 300 7.52 -3.44 14.54
CA LYS A 300 8.83 -4.02 14.91
C LYS A 300 8.92 -4.36 16.40
N VAL A 301 8.28 -3.56 17.26
CA VAL A 301 8.20 -3.88 18.70
C VAL A 301 7.38 -5.15 18.91
N GLY A 302 6.24 -5.30 18.20
CA GLY A 302 5.43 -6.52 18.28
C GLY A 302 6.17 -7.78 17.86
N VAL A 303 6.91 -7.73 16.74
CA VAL A 303 7.79 -8.85 16.33
C VAL A 303 8.91 -9.08 17.35
N GLY A 304 9.50 -7.99 17.89
CA GLY A 304 10.52 -8.06 18.94
C GLY A 304 10.02 -8.75 20.21
N ASP A 305 8.76 -8.49 20.63
CA ASP A 305 8.15 -9.18 21.77
C ASP A 305 8.13 -10.72 21.59
N VAL A 306 7.84 -11.19 20.36
CA VAL A 306 7.85 -12.64 20.04
C VAL A 306 9.26 -13.21 20.12
N LEU A 307 10.25 -12.50 19.56
CA LEU A 307 11.66 -12.93 19.60
C LEU A 307 12.19 -13.01 21.03
N ILE A 308 11.89 -12.01 21.87
CA ILE A 308 12.27 -12.00 23.30
C ILE A 308 11.60 -13.15 24.05
N GLY A 309 10.32 -13.41 23.76
CA GLY A 309 9.58 -14.49 24.40
C GLY A 309 10.04 -15.89 23.99
N ALA A 310 10.69 -16.02 22.82
CA ALA A 310 11.25 -17.27 22.33
C ALA A 310 12.69 -17.54 22.82
N ALA A 311 13.42 -16.50 23.26
CA ALA A 311 14.78 -16.60 23.80
C ALA A 311 14.79 -16.99 25.28
#